data_d2174428191468123e339efe9176437c
#
_entry.id   d2174428191468123e339efe9176437c
#
_cell.length_a   1.000
_cell.length_b   1.000
_cell.length_c   1.000
_cell.angle_alpha   90.00
_cell.angle_beta   90.00
_cell.angle_gamma   90.00
#
_symmetry.space_group_name_H-M   'P 1'
#
loop_
_entity.id
_entity.type
_entity.pdbx_description
1 polymer ?
#
loop_
_entity_poly.entity_id
_entity_poly.type
_entity_poly.pdbx_seq_one_letter_code
_entity_poly.pdbx_strand_id
1 'polypeptide(L)'
;MSKEPTEVKTIDQRIERIHREAKEHFGEVRFVGIKLHDKIGWVAKIQFDEFESLVAEGEDAVTAVKNLRKRVKKIVNRYNTV
;
A
#
# COMPACT_ATOMS: atom_id res chain seq x y z
N MET A 1 2.98 -17.23 25.46
CA MET A 1 2.69 -16.97 25.09
C MET A 1 2.45 -16.38 24.57
N SER A 2 2.32 -16.12 24.23
CA SER A 2 1.97 -15.63 23.72
C SER A 2 1.65 -15.36 22.90
N LYS A 3 1.33 -15.16 22.54
CA LYS A 3 0.93 -14.91 21.69
C LYS A 3 0.87 -14.06 21.17
N GLU A 4 1.15 -13.60 20.78
CA GLU A 4 1.14 -12.82 20.30
C GLU A 4 0.60 -12.48 19.43
N PRO A 5 0.14 -12.01 19.46
CA PRO A 5 -0.54 -11.57 18.50
C PRO A 5 0.12 -11.08 17.53
N THR A 6 0.84 -11.24 17.60
CA THR A 6 1.38 -11.35 16.60
C THR A 6 0.97 -10.75 15.48
N GLU A 7 -0.06 -10.53 15.32
CA GLU A 7 -0.52 -10.09 14.12
C GLU A 7 -0.40 -8.67 13.89
N VAL A 8 0.14 -7.88 14.76
CA VAL A 8 0.31 -6.46 14.54
C VAL A 8 1.54 -6.23 13.68
N LYS A 9 1.31 -5.96 12.42
CA LYS A 9 2.41 -5.67 11.53
C LYS A 9 2.79 -4.22 11.61
N THR A 10 4.07 -3.94 11.52
CA THR A 10 4.54 -2.58 11.50
C THR A 10 4.19 -1.94 10.15
N ILE A 11 4.29 -0.62 10.09
CA ILE A 11 4.06 0.08 8.85
C ILE A 11 5.09 -0.34 7.80
N ASP A 12 6.33 -0.51 8.22
CA ASP A 12 7.37 -0.96 7.32
C ASP A 12 7.01 -2.30 6.68
N GLN A 13 6.53 -3.23 7.49
CA GLN A 13 6.15 -4.55 6.98
C GLN A 13 4.99 -4.45 6.02
N ARG A 14 4.04 -3.57 6.31
CA ARG A 14 2.90 -3.39 5.43
C ARG A 14 3.31 -2.79 4.09
N ILE A 15 4.23 -1.82 4.12
CA ILE A 15 4.72 -1.21 2.90
C ILE A 15 5.50 -2.22 2.07
N GLU A 16 6.35 -3.00 2.72
CA GLU A 16 7.11 -4.03 2.02
C GLU A 16 6.20 -5.05 1.36
N ARG A 17 5.11 -5.39 2.04
CA ARG A 17 4.17 -6.34 1.50
C ARG A 17 3.49 -5.79 0.24
N ILE A 18 3.08 -4.53 0.29
CA ILE A 18 2.46 -3.91 -0.89
C ILE A 18 3.46 -3.88 -2.04
N HIS A 19 4.69 -3.50 -1.75
CA HIS A 19 5.72 -3.44 -2.77
C HIS A 19 5.90 -4.80 -3.43
N ARG A 20 6.00 -5.84 -2.62
CA ARG A 20 6.21 -7.19 -3.13
C ARG A 20 5.04 -7.66 -3.97
N GLU A 21 3.81 -7.49 -3.46
CA GLU A 21 2.63 -7.93 -4.18
C GLU A 21 2.46 -7.18 -5.49
N ALA A 22 2.69 -5.88 -5.47
CA ALA A 22 2.56 -5.08 -6.67
C ALA A 22 3.62 -5.47 -7.69
N LYS A 23 4.83 -5.72 -7.22
CA LYS A 23 5.90 -6.09 -8.14
C LYS A 23 5.62 -7.42 -8.82
N GLU A 24 5.02 -8.35 -8.08
CA GLU A 24 4.67 -9.65 -8.66
C GLU A 24 3.65 -9.52 -9.78
N HIS A 25 2.72 -8.58 -9.63
CA HIS A 25 1.64 -8.47 -10.61
C HIS A 25 1.91 -7.47 -11.71
N PHE A 26 2.61 -6.40 -11.40
CA PHE A 26 2.81 -5.32 -12.38
C PHE A 26 4.21 -5.29 -12.96
N GLY A 27 5.13 -5.99 -12.33
CA GLY A 27 6.48 -6.10 -12.84
C GLY A 27 7.41 -5.01 -12.40
N GLU A 28 6.94 -3.80 -12.25
CA GLU A 28 7.79 -2.69 -11.89
C GLU A 28 7.15 -1.82 -10.85
N VAL A 29 7.87 -1.52 -9.79
CA VAL A 29 7.42 -0.61 -8.74
C VAL A 29 8.64 0.21 -8.33
N ARG A 30 8.53 1.51 -8.46
CA ARG A 30 9.63 2.39 -8.13
C ARG A 30 9.65 2.80 -6.67
N PHE A 31 8.47 2.95 -6.08
CA PHE A 31 8.40 3.55 -4.76
C PHE A 31 7.08 3.22 -4.09
N VAL A 32 7.15 2.92 -2.82
CA VAL A 32 5.96 2.83 -1.96
C VAL A 32 6.31 3.56 -0.67
N GLY A 33 5.44 4.45 -0.25
CA GLY A 33 5.71 5.18 0.98
C GLY A 33 4.49 5.89 1.50
N ILE A 34 4.66 6.57 2.62
CA ILE A 34 3.59 7.35 3.24
C ILE A 34 4.15 8.68 3.69
N LYS A 35 3.25 9.66 3.82
CA LYS A 35 3.63 10.93 4.40
C LYS A 35 2.40 11.59 4.98
N LEU A 36 2.64 12.53 5.88
CA LEU A 36 1.58 13.31 6.49
C LEU A 36 1.42 14.61 5.71
N HIS A 37 0.21 14.82 5.22
CA HIS A 37 -0.11 16.02 4.47
C HIS A 37 -0.94 16.95 5.34
N ASP A 38 -0.57 18.23 5.35
CA ASP A 38 -1.19 19.20 6.22
C ASP A 38 -2.70 19.21 6.21
N LYS A 39 -3.29 19.13 5.06
CA LYS A 39 -4.74 19.31 4.95
C LYS A 39 -5.49 18.03 4.73
N ILE A 40 -4.82 17.03 4.22
CA ILE A 40 -5.48 15.78 3.84
C ILE A 40 -5.35 14.73 4.91
N GLY A 41 -4.25 14.76 5.66
CA GLY A 41 -3.93 13.72 6.62
C GLY A 41 -2.86 12.80 6.07
N TRP A 42 -2.94 11.54 6.40
CA TRP A 42 -1.92 10.60 5.97
C TRP A 42 -2.22 10.14 4.55
N VAL A 43 -1.18 10.09 3.73
CA VAL A 43 -1.29 9.70 2.35
C VAL A 43 -0.28 8.59 2.07
N ALA A 44 -0.76 7.48 1.54
CA ALA A 44 0.09 6.39 1.10
C ALA A 44 0.11 6.40 -0.41
N LYS A 45 1.28 6.12 -0.99
CA LYS A 45 1.45 6.22 -2.43
C LYS A 45 2.32 5.08 -2.93
N ILE A 46 1.95 4.56 -4.10
CA ILE A 46 2.79 3.63 -4.83
C ILE A 46 3.03 4.22 -6.22
N GLN A 47 4.28 4.25 -6.62
CA GLN A 47 4.70 4.79 -7.92
C GLN A 47 5.18 3.63 -8.78
N PHE A 48 4.53 3.43 -9.91
CA PHE A 48 4.89 2.32 -10.80
C PHE A 48 5.95 2.74 -11.79
N ASP A 49 5.75 3.88 -12.43
CA ASP A 49 6.74 4.39 -13.36
C ASP A 49 6.63 5.91 -13.34
N GLU A 50 7.14 6.56 -14.37
CA GLU A 50 7.15 8.03 -14.39
C GLU A 50 5.76 8.62 -14.48
N PHE A 51 4.81 7.86 -14.96
CA PHE A 51 3.51 8.40 -15.26
C PHE A 51 2.39 7.87 -14.38
N GLU A 52 2.55 6.70 -13.80
CA GLU A 52 1.47 6.07 -13.09
C GLU A 52 1.74 5.88 -11.62
N SER A 53 0.78 6.28 -10.81
CA SER A 53 0.84 6.06 -9.39
C SER A 53 -0.57 5.88 -8.85
N LEU A 54 -0.64 5.32 -7.64
CA LEU A 54 -1.88 5.23 -6.89
C LEU A 54 -1.65 5.87 -5.54
N VAL A 55 -2.67 6.55 -5.05
CA VAL A 55 -2.60 7.14 -3.71
C VAL A 55 -3.85 6.76 -2.94
N ALA A 56 -3.71 6.72 -1.64
CA ALA A 56 -4.83 6.47 -0.75
C ALA A 56 -4.62 7.29 0.51
N GLU A 57 -5.72 7.72 1.10
CA GLU A 57 -5.69 8.57 2.28
C GLU A 57 -6.22 7.83 3.49
N GLY A 58 -5.87 8.30 4.66
CA GLY A 58 -6.38 7.75 5.89
C GLY A 58 -6.16 8.69 7.04
N GLU A 59 -6.91 8.47 8.12
CA GLU A 59 -6.79 9.29 9.30
C GLU A 59 -5.48 9.07 10.01
N ASP A 60 -4.91 7.90 9.86
CA ASP A 60 -3.60 7.62 10.39
C ASP A 60 -2.81 6.83 9.35
N ALA A 61 -1.54 6.60 9.67
CA ALA A 61 -0.64 5.98 8.71
C ALA A 61 -1.08 4.57 8.35
N VAL A 62 -1.50 3.80 9.33
CA VAL A 62 -1.91 2.42 9.09
C VAL A 62 -3.14 2.38 8.18
N THR A 63 -4.11 3.25 8.43
CA THR A 63 -5.31 3.29 7.62
C THR A 63 -4.99 3.67 6.18
N ALA A 64 -4.11 4.65 5.98
CA ALA A 64 -3.71 5.05 4.64
C ALA A 64 -3.07 3.89 3.89
N VAL A 65 -2.19 3.16 4.57
CA VAL A 65 -1.52 2.02 3.94
C VAL A 65 -2.51 0.90 3.63
N LYS A 66 -3.43 0.63 4.55
CA LYS A 66 -4.45 -0.38 4.31
C LYS A 66 -5.32 -0.01 3.11
N ASN A 67 -5.68 1.27 3.01
CA ASN A 67 -6.49 1.73 1.90
C ASN A 67 -5.73 1.63 0.58
N LEU A 68 -4.44 1.91 0.61
CA LEU A 68 -3.62 1.74 -0.59
C LEU A 68 -3.60 0.28 -1.03
N ARG A 69 -3.43 -0.63 -0.07
CA ARG A 69 -3.40 -2.04 -0.42
C ARG A 69 -4.71 -2.49 -1.02
N LYS A 70 -5.83 -1.99 -0.50
CA LYS A 70 -7.14 -2.31 -1.07
C LYS A 70 -7.23 -1.86 -2.52
N ARG A 71 -6.70 -0.68 -2.83
CA ARG A 71 -6.71 -0.19 -4.19
C ARG A 71 -5.88 -1.05 -5.12
N VAL A 72 -4.70 -1.45 -4.65
CA VAL A 72 -3.84 -2.32 -5.44
C VAL A 72 -4.53 -3.66 -5.70
N LYS A 73 -5.13 -4.24 -4.66
CA LYS A 73 -5.82 -5.51 -4.81
C LYS A 73 -6.99 -5.42 -5.78
N LYS A 74 -7.68 -4.30 -5.78
CA LYS A 74 -8.79 -4.11 -6.69
C LYS A 74 -8.32 -4.16 -8.13
N ILE A 75 -7.19 -3.52 -8.42
CA ILE A 75 -6.65 -3.51 -9.76
C ILE A 75 -6.17 -4.89 -10.16
N VAL A 76 -5.47 -5.58 -9.25
CA VAL A 76 -4.99 -6.93 -9.50
C VAL A 76 -6.16 -7.85 -9.81
N ASN A 77 -7.22 -7.77 -9.00
CA ASN A 77 -8.38 -8.62 -9.21
C ASN A 77 -9.05 -8.34 -10.56
N ARG A 78 -9.07 -7.08 -10.95
CA ARG A 78 -9.66 -6.71 -12.22
C ARG A 78 -8.91 -7.34 -13.38
N TYR A 79 -7.58 -7.34 -13.31
CA TYR A 79 -6.79 -7.98 -14.36
C TYR A 79 -6.94 -9.49 -14.35
N ASN A 80 -7.17 -10.06 -13.18
CA ASN A 80 -7.24 -11.51 -13.06
C ASN A 80 -8.59 -12.10 -13.37
N THR A 81 -9.61 -11.29 -13.56
CA THR A 81 -10.95 -11.81 -13.81
C THR A 81 -11.37 -11.73 -15.25
N VAL A 82 -10.45 -11.64 -16.12
CA VAL A 82 -10.78 -11.61 -17.55
C VAL A 82 -11.34 -12.93 -18.05
#